data_89944300d3530ba152a8cc0f33c29ac9
#
_entry.id   89944300d3530ba152a8cc0f33c29ac9
#
_cell.length_a   1.000
_cell.length_b   1.000
_cell.length_c   1.000
_cell.angle_alpha   90.00
_cell.angle_beta   90.00
_cell.angle_gamma   90.00
#
_symmetry.space_group_name_H-M   'P 1'
#
loop_
_entity.id
_entity.type
_entity.pdbx_description
1 polymer ?
#
loop_
_entity_poly.entity_id
_entity_poly.type
_entity_poly.pdbx_seq_one_letter_code
_entity_poly.pdbx_strand_id
1 'polypeptide(L)'
;TLKRTVKYNDYTPPRIKMLHAPRCSAAEAANTDFVSYLSATDCLDGDLTSQVKLSMNDSLYNPQPGDYPVTAQVSNSAGDVCSVSFEITITDNENESMKQYPALSEYIVYTTVGNMIDPMCYVVGLEQNGMVTQYNEDPSVMESISVNSKVDYNEPGVYPVEFSYTGDGIPTAVTKMFVVVEGNEDGK
;
A
#
# COMPACT_ATOMS: atom_id res chain seq x y z
N THR A 1 -12.22 44.74 -0.98
CA THR A 1 -11.72 43.37 -1.28
C THR A 1 -12.94 42.50 -1.50
N LEU A 2 -13.14 42.01 -2.71
CA LEU A 2 -14.26 41.13 -3.05
C LEU A 2 -13.81 39.71 -2.70
N LYS A 3 -14.39 39.09 -1.65
CA LYS A 3 -14.21 37.67 -1.40
C LYS A 3 -15.18 36.89 -2.26
N ARG A 4 -14.69 36.02 -3.13
CA ARG A 4 -15.48 35.02 -3.84
C ARG A 4 -15.22 33.66 -3.23
N THR A 5 -16.29 32.97 -2.88
CA THR A 5 -16.23 31.55 -2.51
C THR A 5 -16.38 30.75 -3.79
N VAL A 6 -15.42 29.96 -4.15
CA VAL A 6 -15.49 28.99 -5.25
C VAL A 6 -15.82 27.64 -4.62
N LYS A 7 -16.90 27.02 -5.06
CA LYS A 7 -17.28 25.67 -4.62
C LYS A 7 -16.94 24.70 -5.74
N TYR A 8 -16.06 23.76 -5.47
CA TYR A 8 -15.75 22.66 -6.37
C TYR A 8 -16.71 21.50 -6.07
N ASN A 9 -17.47 21.07 -7.07
CA ASN A 9 -18.43 19.98 -6.90
C ASN A 9 -17.79 18.58 -7.01
N ASP A 10 -16.59 18.51 -7.62
CA ASP A 10 -15.86 17.25 -7.89
C ASP A 10 -14.47 17.26 -7.24
N TYR A 11 -14.38 17.87 -6.06
CA TYR A 11 -13.12 17.92 -5.33
C TYR A 11 -12.74 16.54 -4.80
N THR A 12 -11.53 16.10 -5.13
CA THR A 12 -10.89 14.90 -4.56
C THR A 12 -9.65 15.35 -3.80
N PRO A 13 -9.56 15.08 -2.49
CA PRO A 13 -8.39 15.43 -1.70
C PRO A 13 -7.14 14.67 -2.16
N PRO A 14 -5.95 15.07 -1.69
CA PRO A 14 -4.71 14.36 -1.99
C PRO A 14 -4.83 12.88 -1.66
N ARG A 15 -4.30 12.02 -2.53
CA ARG A 15 -4.23 10.58 -2.30
C ARG A 15 -2.84 10.06 -2.59
N ILE A 16 -2.34 9.23 -1.68
CA ILE A 16 -1.08 8.52 -1.80
C ILE A 16 -1.37 7.14 -2.39
N LYS A 17 -0.63 6.76 -3.43
CA LYS A 17 -0.63 5.41 -4.00
C LYS A 17 0.70 4.73 -3.71
N MET A 18 0.67 3.43 -3.57
CA MET A 18 1.87 2.62 -3.41
C MET A 18 2.08 1.78 -4.67
N LEU A 19 3.23 1.99 -5.32
CA LEU A 19 3.57 1.43 -6.63
C LEU A 19 4.17 0.03 -6.54
N HIS A 20 4.81 -0.28 -5.40
CA HIS A 20 5.50 -1.55 -5.14
C HIS A 20 5.17 -2.04 -3.74
N ALA A 21 5.27 -3.36 -3.53
CA ALA A 21 5.12 -3.91 -2.19
C ALA A 21 6.15 -3.30 -1.23
N PRO A 22 5.74 -2.84 -0.04
CA PRO A 22 6.65 -2.21 0.92
C PRO A 22 7.47 -3.29 1.65
N ARG A 23 8.36 -3.95 0.92
CA ARG A 23 9.28 -4.94 1.48
C ARG A 23 10.65 -4.83 0.85
N CYS A 24 11.66 -5.24 1.59
CA CYS A 24 13.00 -5.51 1.09
C CYS A 24 13.73 -6.47 2.03
N SER A 25 14.85 -6.99 1.59
CA SER A 25 15.73 -7.77 2.47
C SER A 25 16.46 -6.87 3.47
N ALA A 26 16.89 -7.45 4.60
CA ALA A 26 17.68 -6.72 5.59
C ALA A 26 18.99 -6.15 5.01
N ALA A 27 19.58 -6.82 4.01
CA ALA A 27 20.79 -6.34 3.34
C ALA A 27 20.55 -5.10 2.46
N GLU A 28 19.35 -4.95 1.89
CA GLU A 28 18.99 -3.86 0.98
C GLU A 28 18.40 -2.65 1.72
N ALA A 29 17.85 -2.86 2.91
CA ALA A 29 17.03 -1.89 3.64
C ALA A 29 17.69 -0.51 3.80
N ALA A 30 19.00 -0.47 4.13
CA ALA A 30 19.73 0.77 4.31
C ALA A 30 19.91 1.61 3.03
N ASN A 31 19.77 0.97 1.86
CA ASN A 31 19.94 1.61 0.55
C ASN A 31 18.63 1.75 -0.22
N THR A 32 17.51 1.25 0.32
CA THR A 32 16.20 1.31 -0.32
C THR A 32 15.56 2.66 -0.06
N ASP A 33 15.23 3.38 -1.12
CA ASP A 33 14.45 4.61 -1.05
C ASP A 33 12.95 4.28 -1.12
N PHE A 34 12.33 4.11 0.03
CA PHE A 34 10.89 3.80 0.11
C PHE A 34 9.99 4.97 -0.31
N VAL A 35 10.50 6.20 -0.39
CA VAL A 35 9.73 7.31 -0.96
C VAL A 35 9.45 7.07 -2.43
N SER A 36 10.40 6.46 -3.16
CA SER A 36 10.23 6.12 -4.58
C SER A 36 9.15 5.05 -4.84
N TYR A 37 8.71 4.33 -3.79
CA TYR A 37 7.61 3.36 -3.89
C TYR A 37 6.24 4.03 -3.89
N LEU A 38 6.19 5.32 -3.60
CA LEU A 38 4.96 6.08 -3.44
C LEU A 38 4.78 7.08 -4.58
N SER A 39 3.54 7.36 -4.90
CA SER A 39 3.15 8.53 -5.68
C SER A 39 1.98 9.22 -5.00
N ALA A 40 1.79 10.50 -5.26
CA ALA A 40 0.68 11.25 -4.73
C ALA A 40 0.08 12.17 -5.79
N THR A 41 -1.23 12.25 -5.81
CA THR A 41 -1.97 13.11 -6.75
C THR A 41 -3.11 13.82 -6.04
N ASP A 42 -3.45 15.00 -6.55
CA ASP A 42 -4.53 15.85 -6.07
C ASP A 42 -5.24 16.52 -7.25
N CYS A 43 -6.53 16.81 -7.11
CA CYS A 43 -7.29 17.43 -8.21
C CYS A 43 -6.98 18.91 -8.40
N LEU A 44 -6.43 19.62 -7.40
CA LEU A 44 -6.05 21.03 -7.49
C LEU A 44 -4.64 21.23 -8.01
N ASP A 45 -3.70 20.48 -7.45
CA ASP A 45 -2.26 20.67 -7.66
C ASP A 45 -1.63 19.63 -8.59
N GLY A 46 -2.38 18.59 -8.96
CA GLY A 46 -1.91 17.52 -9.83
C GLY A 46 -0.95 16.57 -9.13
N ASP A 47 0.27 16.44 -9.63
CA ASP A 47 1.29 15.53 -9.08
C ASP A 47 1.97 16.15 -7.86
N LEU A 48 1.79 15.49 -6.70
CA LEU A 48 2.38 15.84 -5.42
C LEU A 48 3.47 14.85 -4.97
N THR A 49 3.90 13.93 -5.82
CA THR A 49 4.82 12.84 -5.47
C THR A 49 6.09 13.35 -4.79
N SER A 50 6.69 14.44 -5.29
CA SER A 50 7.91 15.02 -4.70
C SER A 50 7.70 15.66 -3.32
N GLN A 51 6.47 15.83 -2.89
CA GLN A 51 6.11 16.41 -1.59
C GLN A 51 5.77 15.35 -0.53
N VAL A 52 5.74 14.08 -0.92
CA VAL A 52 5.49 12.96 0.02
C VAL A 52 6.62 12.91 1.04
N LYS A 53 6.25 12.85 2.30
CA LYS A 53 7.17 12.69 3.43
C LYS A 53 6.89 11.38 4.12
N LEU A 54 7.96 10.63 4.41
CA LEU A 54 7.91 9.45 5.26
C LEU A 54 8.39 9.81 6.66
N SER A 55 7.68 9.33 7.66
CA SER A 55 8.12 9.32 9.04
C SER A 55 8.09 7.89 9.59
N MET A 56 9.14 7.49 10.27
CA MET A 56 9.26 6.21 10.94
C MET A 56 9.96 6.41 12.29
N ASN A 57 9.61 5.59 13.26
CA ASN A 57 10.19 5.68 14.59
C ASN A 57 11.52 4.91 14.69
N ASP A 58 11.67 3.89 13.87
CA ASP A 58 12.82 2.99 13.87
C ASP A 58 13.73 3.23 12.68
N SER A 59 15.03 3.02 12.89
CA SER A 59 16.02 3.15 11.83
C SER A 59 16.09 1.87 10.99
N LEU A 60 16.09 2.01 9.68
CA LEU A 60 16.35 0.93 8.74
C LEU A 60 17.86 0.75 8.45
N TYR A 61 18.72 1.32 9.26
CA TYR A 61 20.15 1.05 9.21
C TYR A 61 20.46 -0.26 9.97
N ASN A 62 20.72 -1.34 9.27
CA ASN A 62 20.92 -2.69 9.82
C ASN A 62 19.68 -3.24 10.58
N PRO A 63 18.50 -3.27 9.97
CA PRO A 63 17.28 -3.73 10.62
C PRO A 63 17.30 -5.25 10.81
N GLN A 64 16.54 -5.73 11.79
CA GLN A 64 16.21 -7.16 11.88
C GLN A 64 14.99 -7.47 11.02
N PRO A 65 14.80 -8.73 10.58
CA PRO A 65 13.57 -9.16 9.94
C PRO A 65 12.34 -8.85 10.80
N GLY A 66 11.31 -8.31 10.20
CA GLY A 66 10.08 -7.89 10.89
C GLY A 66 9.37 -6.72 10.19
N ASP A 67 8.31 -6.25 10.81
CA ASP A 67 7.49 -5.15 10.29
C ASP A 67 7.83 -3.84 11.00
N TYR A 68 8.04 -2.80 10.20
CA TYR A 68 8.43 -1.45 10.65
C TYR A 68 7.33 -0.45 10.30
N PRO A 69 6.61 0.10 11.32
CA PRO A 69 5.55 1.06 11.09
C PRO A 69 6.08 2.36 10.49
N VAL A 70 5.40 2.83 9.45
CA VAL A 70 5.74 4.04 8.70
C VAL A 70 4.48 4.84 8.45
N THR A 71 4.58 6.17 8.45
CA THR A 71 3.51 7.05 8.02
C THR A 71 3.98 7.89 6.84
N ALA A 72 3.27 7.79 5.72
CA ALA A 72 3.41 8.69 4.58
C ALA A 72 2.42 9.84 4.70
N GLN A 73 2.88 11.05 4.41
CA GLN A 73 2.05 12.25 4.46
C GLN A 73 2.32 13.16 3.26
N VAL A 74 1.27 13.76 2.73
CA VAL A 74 1.33 14.80 1.70
C VAL A 74 0.24 15.82 1.94
N SER A 75 0.48 17.08 1.55
CA SER A 75 -0.54 18.14 1.62
C SER A 75 -0.62 18.90 0.31
N ASN A 76 -1.82 19.38 -0.03
CA ASN A 76 -2.03 20.25 -1.19
C ASN A 76 -1.91 21.75 -0.82
N SER A 77 -2.04 22.62 -1.81
CA SER A 77 -1.98 24.08 -1.62
C SER A 77 -3.20 24.65 -0.86
N ALA A 78 -4.31 23.93 -0.79
CA ALA A 78 -5.48 24.30 0.01
C ALA A 78 -5.31 23.97 1.50
N GLY A 79 -4.31 23.16 1.86
CA GLY A 79 -4.03 22.75 3.23
C GLY A 79 -4.65 21.41 3.62
N ASP A 80 -5.28 20.71 2.66
CA ASP A 80 -5.77 19.36 2.91
C ASP A 80 -4.62 18.38 2.96
N VAL A 81 -4.69 17.44 3.91
CA VAL A 81 -3.62 16.49 4.22
C VAL A 81 -4.11 15.07 4.01
N CYS A 82 -3.36 14.30 3.23
CA CYS A 82 -3.48 12.85 3.20
C CYS A 82 -2.37 12.24 4.07
N SER A 83 -2.76 11.34 4.96
CA SER A 83 -1.83 10.61 5.85
C SER A 83 -2.22 9.14 5.86
N VAL A 84 -1.28 8.27 5.47
CA VAL A 84 -1.49 6.83 5.43
C VAL A 84 -0.40 6.14 6.23
N SER A 85 -0.81 5.35 7.23
CA SER A 85 0.10 4.52 8.01
C SER A 85 0.12 3.11 7.44
N PHE A 86 1.32 2.58 7.22
CA PHE A 86 1.56 1.24 6.71
C PHE A 86 2.81 0.64 7.37
N GLU A 87 3.16 -0.58 6.99
CA GLU A 87 4.36 -1.26 7.48
C GLU A 87 5.29 -1.58 6.33
N ILE A 88 6.59 -1.38 6.56
CA ILE A 88 7.63 -1.92 5.70
C ILE A 88 8.05 -3.27 6.28
N THR A 89 7.94 -4.33 5.50
CA THR A 89 8.37 -5.66 5.88
C THR A 89 9.84 -5.87 5.49
N ILE A 90 10.69 -6.08 6.49
CA ILE A 90 12.08 -6.50 6.27
C ILE A 90 12.11 -8.02 6.32
N THR A 91 12.52 -8.62 5.22
CA THR A 91 12.62 -10.08 5.09
C THR A 91 14.00 -10.56 5.53
N ASP A 92 14.07 -11.82 5.99
CA ASP A 92 15.34 -12.49 6.11
C ASP A 92 15.89 -12.84 4.72
N ASN A 93 17.20 -13.09 4.63
CA ASN A 93 17.81 -13.49 3.37
C ASN A 93 17.69 -14.99 3.09
N GLU A 94 17.09 -15.75 4.03
CA GLU A 94 16.95 -17.19 3.87
C GLU A 94 15.88 -17.51 2.83
N ASN A 95 16.30 -18.25 1.80
CA ASN A 95 15.43 -18.72 0.72
C ASN A 95 14.65 -17.60 0.00
N GLU A 96 15.06 -16.33 0.10
CA GLU A 96 14.35 -15.19 -0.51
C GLU A 96 14.18 -15.39 -2.00
N SER A 97 15.20 -15.89 -2.71
CA SER A 97 15.15 -16.18 -4.15
C SER A 97 14.16 -17.29 -4.53
N MET A 98 13.72 -18.11 -3.56
CA MET A 98 12.74 -19.18 -3.77
C MET A 98 11.30 -18.71 -3.47
N LYS A 99 11.14 -17.64 -2.70
CA LYS A 99 9.83 -17.12 -2.33
C LYS A 99 9.10 -16.55 -3.54
N GLN A 100 7.81 -16.82 -3.60
CA GLN A 100 6.90 -16.25 -4.59
C GLN A 100 5.84 -15.44 -3.85
N TYR A 101 5.87 -14.15 -4.04
CA TYR A 101 5.00 -13.21 -3.34
C TYR A 101 3.74 -12.91 -4.16
N PRO A 102 2.54 -12.92 -3.57
CA PRO A 102 1.36 -12.39 -4.23
C PRO A 102 1.62 -10.97 -4.74
N ALA A 103 1.50 -10.76 -6.05
CA ALA A 103 1.65 -9.48 -6.70
C ALA A 103 0.28 -8.81 -6.83
N LEU A 104 0.19 -7.54 -6.46
CA LEU A 104 -1.06 -6.80 -6.46
C LEU A 104 -1.00 -5.65 -7.47
N SER A 105 -2.16 -5.29 -8.02
CA SER A 105 -2.30 -4.10 -8.88
C SER A 105 -2.21 -2.79 -8.07
N GLU A 106 -2.59 -2.82 -6.79
CA GLU A 106 -2.55 -1.69 -5.87
C GLU A 106 -2.20 -2.18 -4.46
N TYR A 107 -1.36 -1.45 -3.74
CA TYR A 107 -0.94 -1.77 -2.37
C TYR A 107 -1.53 -0.83 -1.32
N ILE A 108 -2.07 0.32 -1.74
CA ILE A 108 -2.95 1.19 -0.94
C ILE A 108 -4.25 1.36 -1.71
N VAL A 109 -5.36 1.00 -1.10
CA VAL A 109 -6.70 1.05 -1.70
C VAL A 109 -7.61 1.89 -0.83
N TYR A 110 -8.38 2.77 -1.44
CA TYR A 110 -9.31 3.65 -0.75
C TYR A 110 -10.74 3.16 -0.92
N THR A 111 -11.49 3.20 0.17
CA THR A 111 -12.92 2.98 0.20
C THR A 111 -13.57 3.90 1.22
N THR A 112 -14.89 3.95 1.28
CA THR A 112 -15.65 4.73 2.27
C THR A 112 -16.36 3.80 3.26
N VAL A 113 -16.68 4.33 4.44
CA VAL A 113 -17.48 3.60 5.43
C VAL A 113 -18.72 2.98 4.79
N GLY A 114 -18.94 1.71 5.06
CA GLY A 114 -20.04 0.89 4.51
C GLY A 114 -19.75 0.25 3.14
N ASN A 115 -18.72 0.66 2.42
CA ASN A 115 -18.36 0.09 1.12
C ASN A 115 -17.30 -1.00 1.28
N MET A 116 -17.70 -2.26 1.15
CA MET A 116 -16.80 -3.41 1.19
C MET A 116 -16.10 -3.59 -0.16
N ILE A 117 -14.84 -3.96 -0.13
CA ILE A 117 -14.05 -4.37 -1.30
C ILE A 117 -13.73 -5.86 -1.22
N ASP A 118 -13.57 -6.51 -2.36
CA ASP A 118 -13.00 -7.85 -2.43
C ASP A 118 -11.48 -7.73 -2.67
N PRO A 119 -10.64 -8.09 -1.69
CA PRO A 119 -9.20 -7.99 -1.83
C PRO A 119 -8.63 -8.85 -2.96
N MET A 120 -9.25 -9.99 -3.28
CA MET A 120 -8.79 -10.88 -4.34
C MET A 120 -8.83 -10.23 -5.73
N CYS A 121 -9.69 -9.23 -5.95
CA CYS A 121 -9.73 -8.48 -7.22
C CYS A 121 -8.43 -7.71 -7.52
N TYR A 122 -7.57 -7.51 -6.54
CA TYR A 122 -6.29 -6.80 -6.70
C TYR A 122 -5.12 -7.73 -7.00
N VAL A 123 -5.28 -9.04 -6.87
CA VAL A 123 -4.22 -10.01 -7.18
C VAL A 123 -4.02 -10.09 -8.68
N VAL A 124 -2.79 -9.90 -9.15
CA VAL A 124 -2.43 -9.96 -10.58
C VAL A 124 -1.54 -11.15 -10.92
N GLY A 125 -0.90 -11.77 -9.93
CA GLY A 125 0.00 -12.90 -10.13
C GLY A 125 0.90 -13.17 -8.95
N LEU A 126 2.06 -13.76 -9.24
CA LEU A 126 3.14 -13.98 -8.28
C LEU A 126 4.41 -13.26 -8.74
N GLU A 127 5.07 -12.60 -7.81
CA GLU A 127 6.37 -11.96 -8.00
C GLU A 127 7.48 -12.82 -7.42
N GLN A 128 8.52 -13.09 -8.22
CA GLN A 128 9.74 -13.76 -7.79
C GLN A 128 10.95 -13.03 -8.38
N ASN A 129 11.89 -12.63 -7.53
CA ASN A 129 13.11 -11.89 -7.95
C ASN A 129 12.81 -10.66 -8.82
N GLY A 130 11.74 -9.90 -8.51
CA GLY A 130 11.33 -8.70 -9.24
C GLY A 130 10.58 -8.97 -10.55
N MET A 131 10.31 -10.22 -10.89
CA MET A 131 9.54 -10.60 -12.09
C MET A 131 8.15 -11.07 -11.67
N VAL A 132 7.11 -10.51 -12.31
CA VAL A 132 5.72 -10.90 -12.05
C VAL A 132 5.25 -11.87 -13.13
N THR A 133 4.83 -13.08 -12.71
CA THR A 133 4.09 -14.03 -13.54
C THR A 133 2.61 -13.81 -13.31
N GLN A 134 1.89 -13.42 -14.35
CA GLN A 134 0.47 -13.10 -14.25
C GLN A 134 -0.39 -14.35 -14.05
N TYR A 135 -1.42 -14.27 -13.20
CA TYR A 135 -2.29 -15.41 -12.88
C TYR A 135 -3.10 -15.93 -14.10
N ASN A 136 -3.31 -15.11 -15.14
CA ASN A 136 -3.97 -15.54 -16.37
C ASN A 136 -3.13 -16.53 -17.20
N GLU A 137 -1.84 -16.67 -16.90
CA GLU A 137 -0.96 -17.70 -17.46
C GLU A 137 -1.11 -19.04 -16.70
N ASP A 138 -1.45 -18.98 -15.41
CA ASP A 138 -1.74 -20.13 -14.57
C ASP A 138 -2.86 -19.81 -13.54
N PRO A 139 -4.13 -20.10 -13.87
CA PRO A 139 -5.26 -19.82 -12.98
C PRO A 139 -5.22 -20.56 -11.63
N SER A 140 -4.48 -21.66 -11.53
CA SER A 140 -4.37 -22.42 -10.27
C SER A 140 -3.65 -21.63 -9.17
N VAL A 141 -2.86 -20.63 -9.53
CA VAL A 141 -2.19 -19.72 -8.60
C VAL A 141 -3.19 -18.99 -7.71
N MET A 142 -4.32 -18.55 -8.27
CA MET A 142 -5.35 -17.84 -7.49
C MET A 142 -5.95 -18.70 -6.37
N GLU A 143 -6.14 -20.00 -6.63
CA GLU A 143 -6.70 -20.94 -5.64
C GLU A 143 -5.70 -21.22 -4.50
N SER A 144 -4.41 -20.97 -4.75
CA SER A 144 -3.33 -21.20 -3.79
C SER A 144 -3.00 -19.97 -2.93
N ILE A 145 -3.62 -18.81 -3.24
CA ILE A 145 -3.44 -17.58 -2.46
C ILE A 145 -4.51 -17.51 -1.39
N SER A 146 -4.10 -17.40 -0.14
CA SER A 146 -4.99 -17.15 0.98
C SER A 146 -4.95 -15.69 1.42
N VAL A 147 -6.13 -15.15 1.81
CA VAL A 147 -6.30 -13.77 2.24
C VAL A 147 -6.73 -13.73 3.70
N ASN A 148 -6.01 -12.98 4.50
CA ASN A 148 -6.36 -12.66 5.89
C ASN A 148 -6.69 -11.16 5.97
N SER A 149 -7.97 -10.82 6.06
CA SER A 149 -8.46 -9.46 6.15
C SER A 149 -9.12 -9.20 7.50
N LYS A 150 -8.72 -8.12 8.17
CA LYS A 150 -9.34 -7.63 9.41
C LYS A 150 -9.89 -6.21 9.23
N VAL A 151 -10.26 -5.85 8.00
CA VAL A 151 -10.80 -4.52 7.70
C VAL A 151 -12.15 -4.34 8.40
N ASP A 152 -12.25 -3.28 9.21
CA ASP A 152 -13.54 -2.82 9.71
C ASP A 152 -14.07 -1.73 8.77
N TYR A 153 -15.01 -2.11 7.93
CA TYR A 153 -15.61 -1.18 6.97
C TYR A 153 -16.62 -0.19 7.61
N ASN A 154 -16.88 -0.29 8.91
CA ASN A 154 -17.77 0.63 9.61
C ASN A 154 -17.01 1.76 10.31
N GLU A 155 -15.69 1.64 10.44
CA GLU A 155 -14.86 2.60 11.13
C GLU A 155 -13.79 3.18 10.19
N PRO A 156 -13.62 4.51 10.12
CA PRO A 156 -12.51 5.11 9.38
C PRO A 156 -11.16 4.67 9.95
N GLY A 157 -10.24 4.33 9.05
CA GLY A 157 -8.92 3.87 9.46
C GLY A 157 -8.09 3.31 8.31
N VAL A 158 -6.90 2.81 8.63
CA VAL A 158 -6.03 2.09 7.71
C VAL A 158 -5.86 0.67 8.23
N TYR A 159 -6.21 -0.30 7.42
CA TYR A 159 -6.28 -1.71 7.80
C TYR A 159 -5.38 -2.55 6.91
N PRO A 160 -4.47 -3.37 7.46
CA PRO A 160 -3.69 -4.31 6.66
C PRO A 160 -4.56 -5.50 6.21
N VAL A 161 -4.31 -5.93 4.98
CA VAL A 161 -4.80 -7.18 4.41
C VAL A 161 -3.58 -7.98 3.96
N GLU A 162 -3.47 -9.20 4.43
CA GLU A 162 -2.36 -10.08 4.14
C GLU A 162 -2.75 -11.11 3.09
N PHE A 163 -1.93 -11.23 2.07
CA PHE A 163 -2.04 -12.26 1.04
C PHE A 163 -0.86 -13.21 1.20
N SER A 164 -1.12 -14.49 1.39
CA SER A 164 -0.06 -15.48 1.52
C SER A 164 -0.16 -16.54 0.45
N TYR A 165 1.01 -16.93 -0.06
CA TYR A 165 1.17 -18.02 -1.01
C TYR A 165 2.16 -19.04 -0.47
N THR A 166 1.82 -20.32 -0.64
CA THR A 166 2.69 -21.45 -0.31
C THR A 166 2.58 -22.46 -1.45
N GLY A 167 3.64 -22.57 -2.23
CA GLY A 167 3.75 -23.59 -3.29
C GLY A 167 4.40 -24.87 -2.78
N ASP A 168 4.39 -25.90 -3.64
CA ASP A 168 5.02 -27.18 -3.33
C ASP A 168 6.55 -27.01 -3.24
N GLY A 169 7.11 -27.22 -2.04
CA GLY A 169 8.54 -26.99 -1.77
C GLY A 169 8.98 -25.52 -1.79
N ILE A 170 8.03 -24.58 -1.84
CA ILE A 170 8.29 -23.14 -1.84
C ILE A 170 7.96 -22.58 -0.45
N PRO A 171 8.86 -21.78 0.17
CA PRO A 171 8.58 -21.15 1.45
C PRO A 171 7.39 -20.20 1.35
N THR A 172 6.57 -20.14 2.41
CA THR A 172 5.45 -19.20 2.48
C THR A 172 5.95 -17.76 2.32
N ALA A 173 5.31 -17.03 1.44
CA ALA A 173 5.55 -15.63 1.21
C ALA A 173 4.28 -14.79 1.45
N VAL A 174 4.43 -13.62 2.06
CA VAL A 174 3.31 -12.76 2.43
C VAL A 174 3.49 -11.38 1.79
N THR A 175 2.43 -10.89 1.17
CA THR A 175 2.31 -9.50 0.69
C THR A 175 1.21 -8.80 1.46
N LYS A 176 1.43 -7.54 1.84
CA LYS A 176 0.44 -6.71 2.51
C LYS A 176 -0.14 -5.66 1.56
N MET A 177 -1.45 -5.46 1.66
CA MET A 177 -2.18 -4.33 1.11
C MET A 177 -2.77 -3.53 2.26
N PHE A 178 -2.88 -2.21 2.12
CA PHE A 178 -3.46 -1.34 3.12
C PHE A 178 -4.75 -0.72 2.60
N VAL A 179 -5.86 -1.02 3.28
CA VAL A 179 -7.17 -0.47 2.94
C VAL A 179 -7.42 0.76 3.79
N VAL A 180 -7.58 1.89 3.15
CA VAL A 180 -7.96 3.16 3.77
C VAL A 180 -9.47 3.27 3.70
N VAL A 181 -10.14 3.14 4.85
CA VAL A 181 -11.57 3.39 4.99
C VAL A 181 -11.75 4.87 5.36
N GLU A 182 -12.25 5.65 4.44
CA GLU A 182 -12.51 7.09 4.64
C GLU A 182 -13.91 7.26 5.29
N GLY A 183 -14.02 8.23 6.20
CA GLY A 183 -15.33 8.63 6.74
C GLY A 183 -16.25 9.13 5.63
N ASN A 184 -17.54 8.90 5.76
CA ASN A 184 -18.50 9.56 4.88
C ASN A 184 -18.41 11.07 5.13
N GLU A 185 -18.13 11.86 4.10
CA GLU A 185 -18.29 13.30 4.17
C GLU A 185 -19.79 13.59 4.29
N ASP A 186 -20.29 13.66 5.52
CA ASP A 186 -21.59 14.27 5.76
C ASP A 186 -21.48 15.74 5.36
N GLY A 187 -22.21 16.10 4.31
CA GLY A 187 -22.13 17.35 3.57
C GLY A 187 -21.85 18.59 4.43
N LYS A 188 -20.67 19.19 4.21
CA LYS A 188 -20.37 20.58 4.58
C LYS A 188 -20.82 21.52 3.48
#